data_86eca68cdff55329ed1baf17ed579c83
#
_entry.id   86eca68cdff55329ed1baf17ed579c83
#
_cell.length_a   1.000
_cell.length_b   1.000
_cell.length_c   1.000
_cell.angle_alpha   90.00
_cell.angle_beta   90.00
_cell.angle_gamma   90.00
#
_symmetry.space_group_name_H-M   'P 1'
#
loop_
_entity.id
_entity.type
_entity.pdbx_description
1 polymer ?
#
loop_
_entity_poly.entity_id
_entity_poly.type
_entity_poly.pdbx_seq_one_letter_code
_entity_poly.pdbx_strand_id
1 'polypeptide(L)'
;MIIDRIGYMVNKCSGLSTFIILLAGTFSLLLPPNFLFPGVYGIELFSEGDAPFGIPYDDWVAKYWNWWIAQTANEVPPTPNGCLINNSESLVMLMETADVGSAYQVCNITSEQGILVPLWIAWCDTGDPRTSQLYLNEPLSKCAREVANLGNIRSDVKVDGIPVAKLDVRLSLISGSLDYRINSLANITELSTADFNLRIPADTHKPEQTPGTWRAGSHGWWVFLKPLPPGEHTVSYNVWVTPTGALTEPGTRADITYLLNVV
;
A
#
# COMPACT_ATOMS: atom_id res chain seq x y z
N MET A 1 -28.64 22.38 25.45
CA MET A 1 -29.44 23.56 25.06
C MET A 1 -28.57 24.25 24.01
N ILE A 2 -28.71 23.89 22.81
CA ILE A 2 -29.43 24.42 21.65
C ILE A 2 -29.36 23.36 20.53
N ILE A 3 -30.55 22.85 20.22
CA ILE A 3 -30.94 22.07 19.04
C ILE A 3 -31.38 23.09 17.99
N ASP A 4 -31.13 22.82 16.73
CA ASP A 4 -31.82 23.24 15.50
C ASP A 4 -30.79 23.61 14.42
N ARG A 5 -30.79 22.98 13.25
CA ARG A 5 -31.80 22.91 12.19
C ARG A 5 -31.38 21.88 11.12
N ILE A 6 -32.29 20.93 10.92
CA ILE A 6 -32.35 20.09 9.75
C ILE A 6 -33.15 20.87 8.68
N GLY A 7 -32.58 21.11 7.51
CA GLY A 7 -33.26 21.67 6.35
C GLY A 7 -33.41 20.64 5.24
N TYR A 8 -34.61 20.08 5.13
CA TYR A 8 -35.07 19.29 4.00
C TYR A 8 -35.16 20.15 2.73
N MET A 9 -34.59 19.70 1.62
CA MET A 9 -35.09 20.08 0.28
C MET A 9 -35.22 18.82 -0.59
N VAL A 10 -36.46 18.38 -0.66
CA VAL A 10 -36.98 17.48 -1.69
C VAL A 10 -37.36 18.35 -2.89
N ASN A 11 -36.76 18.15 -4.05
CA ASN A 11 -37.29 18.67 -5.28
C ASN A 11 -37.68 17.53 -6.23
N LYS A 12 -38.98 17.39 -6.38
CA LYS A 12 -39.66 16.64 -7.43
C LYS A 12 -39.39 17.27 -8.78
N CYS A 13 -39.00 16.48 -9.77
CA CYS A 13 -39.28 16.75 -11.18
C CYS A 13 -39.84 15.50 -11.82
N SER A 14 -41.11 15.60 -12.14
CA SER A 14 -41.92 14.67 -12.92
C SER A 14 -41.71 14.91 -14.42
N GLY A 15 -41.58 13.82 -15.17
CA GLY A 15 -42.22 13.63 -16.47
C GLY A 15 -41.57 14.28 -17.67
N LEU A 16 -41.05 13.46 -18.57
CA LEU A 16 -41.47 13.42 -19.99
C LEU A 16 -40.95 12.14 -20.64
N SER A 17 -41.91 11.27 -20.98
CA SER A 17 -41.71 10.18 -21.92
C SER A 17 -41.50 10.76 -23.32
N THR A 18 -40.41 10.39 -23.98
CA THR A 18 -40.30 10.57 -25.42
C THR A 18 -39.86 9.26 -26.06
N PHE A 19 -40.74 8.66 -26.78
CA PHE A 19 -40.52 7.56 -27.70
C PHE A 19 -39.47 7.96 -28.73
N ILE A 20 -38.44 7.22 -28.88
CA ILE A 20 -37.52 7.25 -30.02
C ILE A 20 -37.53 5.90 -30.71
N ILE A 21 -38.02 5.95 -31.94
CA ILE A 21 -38.18 4.88 -32.92
C ILE A 21 -36.79 4.30 -33.27
N LEU A 22 -36.73 2.98 -33.21
CA LEU A 22 -35.62 2.16 -33.73
C LEU A 22 -35.53 2.32 -35.26
N LEU A 23 -34.48 2.92 -35.74
CA LEU A 23 -33.97 2.74 -37.09
C LEU A 23 -32.74 1.81 -37.00
N ALA A 24 -32.99 0.52 -37.28
CA ALA A 24 -31.96 -0.47 -37.49
C ALA A 24 -31.22 -0.20 -38.79
N GLY A 25 -30.22 0.62 -38.76
CA GLY A 25 -29.23 0.76 -39.82
C GLY A 25 -28.09 -0.22 -39.59
N THR A 26 -28.04 -1.32 -40.37
CA THR A 26 -26.90 -2.20 -40.44
C THR A 26 -25.69 -1.48 -41.04
N PHE A 27 -24.92 -0.84 -40.21
CA PHE A 27 -23.60 -0.32 -40.58
C PHE A 27 -22.58 -1.47 -40.37
N SER A 28 -22.36 -2.28 -41.43
CA SER A 28 -21.21 -3.19 -41.47
C SER A 28 -19.94 -2.34 -41.52
N LEU A 29 -19.42 -2.01 -40.35
CA LEU A 29 -18.06 -1.52 -40.20
C LEU A 29 -17.10 -2.66 -40.55
N LEU A 30 -16.57 -2.64 -41.78
CA LEU A 30 -15.35 -3.35 -42.15
C LEU A 30 -14.21 -2.75 -41.32
N LEU A 31 -14.04 -3.23 -40.10
CA LEU A 31 -12.83 -3.00 -39.33
C LEU A 31 -11.69 -3.73 -40.04
N PRO A 32 -10.54 -3.08 -40.30
CA PRO A 32 -9.39 -3.75 -40.86
C PRO A 32 -8.97 -4.88 -39.91
N PRO A 33 -8.57 -6.07 -40.44
CA PRO A 33 -8.32 -7.25 -39.62
C PRO A 33 -7.08 -7.18 -38.72
N ASN A 34 -6.49 -6.01 -38.51
CA ASN A 34 -5.27 -5.83 -37.74
C ASN A 34 -5.39 -4.78 -36.63
N PHE A 35 -6.58 -4.47 -36.12
CA PHE A 35 -6.69 -3.90 -34.79
C PHE A 35 -6.46 -5.05 -33.78
N LEU A 36 -5.21 -5.48 -33.70
CA LEU A 36 -4.70 -6.11 -32.51
C LEU A 36 -4.84 -5.04 -31.41
N PHE A 37 -5.91 -5.15 -30.61
CA PHE A 37 -5.91 -4.51 -29.30
C PHE A 37 -4.57 -4.86 -28.67
N PRO A 38 -3.74 -3.88 -28.23
CA PRO A 38 -2.59 -4.21 -27.43
C PRO A 38 -3.14 -5.12 -26.34
N GLY A 39 -2.63 -6.35 -26.28
CA GLY A 39 -3.16 -7.38 -25.41
C GLY A 39 -3.33 -6.77 -24.02
N VAL A 40 -4.47 -6.97 -23.40
CA VAL A 40 -4.64 -6.68 -21.98
C VAL A 40 -3.66 -7.65 -21.31
N TYR A 41 -2.40 -7.21 -21.17
CA TYR A 41 -1.42 -7.93 -20.38
C TYR A 41 -1.99 -7.96 -18.98
N GLY A 42 -2.43 -9.16 -18.55
CA GLY A 42 -2.93 -9.33 -17.20
C GLY A 42 -1.80 -8.93 -16.25
N ILE A 43 -2.08 -7.98 -15.36
CA ILE A 43 -1.15 -7.60 -14.30
C ILE A 43 -0.99 -8.82 -13.43
N GLU A 44 0.24 -9.33 -13.33
CA GLU A 44 0.54 -10.52 -12.56
C GLU A 44 1.14 -10.15 -11.20
N LEU A 45 0.82 -10.94 -10.19
CA LEU A 45 1.36 -10.83 -8.85
C LEU A 45 2.13 -12.11 -8.50
N PHE A 46 3.11 -11.96 -7.59
CA PHE A 46 3.70 -13.11 -6.93
C PHE A 46 2.70 -13.67 -5.93
N SER A 47 2.58 -14.99 -5.86
CA SER A 47 1.67 -15.69 -4.97
C SER A 47 2.29 -15.87 -3.58
N GLU A 48 1.45 -16.06 -2.58
CA GLU A 48 1.92 -16.47 -1.26
C GLU A 48 2.74 -17.77 -1.35
N GLY A 49 3.94 -17.74 -0.76
CA GLY A 49 4.89 -18.86 -0.83
C GLY A 49 5.87 -18.81 -2.01
N ASP A 50 5.70 -17.89 -2.96
CA ASP A 50 6.75 -17.61 -3.94
C ASP A 50 7.99 -17.04 -3.25
N ALA A 51 9.13 -17.14 -3.93
CA ALA A 51 10.34 -16.42 -3.56
C ALA A 51 10.69 -15.49 -4.71
N PRO A 52 10.18 -14.23 -4.72
CA PRO A 52 10.42 -13.31 -5.81
C PRO A 52 11.92 -13.18 -6.09
N PHE A 53 12.33 -13.48 -7.32
CA PHE A 53 13.73 -13.49 -7.75
C PHE A 53 14.65 -14.38 -6.89
N GLY A 54 14.10 -15.46 -6.30
CA GLY A 54 14.85 -16.41 -5.47
C GLY A 54 15.11 -15.94 -4.03
N ILE A 55 14.51 -14.81 -3.62
CA ILE A 55 14.68 -14.24 -2.27
C ILE A 55 13.36 -14.41 -1.50
N PRO A 56 13.38 -14.97 -0.28
CA PRO A 56 12.20 -15.07 0.57
C PRO A 56 11.56 -13.71 0.87
N TYR A 57 10.26 -13.70 1.11
CA TYR A 57 9.52 -12.46 1.43
C TYR A 57 10.06 -11.74 2.67
N ASP A 58 10.46 -12.48 3.71
CA ASP A 58 11.03 -11.92 4.94
C ASP A 58 12.30 -11.11 4.66
N ASP A 59 13.16 -11.61 3.77
CA ASP A 59 14.39 -10.94 3.39
C ASP A 59 14.10 -9.67 2.56
N TRP A 60 13.06 -9.69 1.71
CA TRP A 60 12.61 -8.49 1.00
C TRP A 60 12.10 -7.43 1.97
N VAL A 61 11.35 -7.81 3.00
CA VAL A 61 10.86 -6.88 4.03
C VAL A 61 12.01 -6.32 4.86
N ALA A 62 13.02 -7.14 5.21
CA ALA A 62 14.21 -6.68 5.90
C ALA A 62 15.02 -5.67 5.06
N LYS A 63 15.17 -5.94 3.74
CA LYS A 63 15.79 -5.00 2.78
C LYS A 63 14.99 -3.70 2.69
N TYR A 64 13.65 -3.80 2.62
CA TYR A 64 12.75 -2.65 2.59
C TYR A 64 12.98 -1.72 3.78
N TRP A 65 12.94 -2.24 5.02
CA TRP A 65 13.12 -1.44 6.22
C TRP A 65 14.50 -0.81 6.30
N ASN A 66 15.56 -1.54 5.93
CA ASN A 66 16.91 -0.99 5.89
C ASN A 66 17.05 0.15 4.85
N TRP A 67 16.37 0.04 3.70
CA TRP A 67 16.31 1.12 2.74
C TRP A 67 15.48 2.31 3.23
N TRP A 68 14.25 2.03 3.72
CA TRP A 68 13.31 3.09 4.11
C TRP A 68 13.85 3.93 5.26
N ILE A 69 14.34 3.29 6.32
CA ILE A 69 14.87 4.00 7.50
C ILE A 69 16.18 4.75 7.21
N ALA A 70 16.88 4.38 6.14
CA ALA A 70 18.10 5.07 5.71
C ALA A 70 17.83 6.38 4.96
N GLN A 71 16.58 6.66 4.58
CA GLN A 71 16.25 7.92 3.92
C GLN A 71 16.39 9.10 4.90
N THR A 72 16.87 10.22 4.39
CA THR A 72 16.96 11.47 5.18
C THR A 72 15.65 12.26 5.08
N ALA A 73 15.44 13.22 5.98
CA ALA A 73 14.25 14.09 5.96
C ALA A 73 14.11 14.91 4.66
N ASN A 74 15.20 15.12 3.92
CA ASN A 74 15.16 15.82 2.64
C ASN A 74 14.78 14.94 1.46
N GLU A 75 14.86 13.62 1.62
CA GLU A 75 14.54 12.63 0.58
C GLU A 75 13.10 12.16 0.64
N VAL A 76 12.50 12.18 1.84
CA VAL A 76 11.10 11.77 2.04
C VAL A 76 10.13 12.88 1.63
N PRO A 77 9.06 12.60 0.89
CA PRO A 77 8.05 13.58 0.51
C PRO A 77 7.44 14.34 1.73
N PRO A 78 7.00 15.60 1.50
CA PRO A 78 6.65 16.13 0.18
C PRO A 78 7.82 16.84 -0.52
N THR A 79 8.65 16.11 -1.24
CA THR A 79 9.64 16.71 -2.13
C THR A 79 9.01 16.92 -3.51
N PRO A 80 9.04 18.13 -4.08
CA PRO A 80 8.24 18.47 -5.25
C PRO A 80 8.68 17.80 -6.57
N ASN A 81 9.85 17.15 -6.64
CA ASN A 81 10.43 16.67 -7.90
C ASN A 81 11.14 15.32 -7.76
N GLY A 82 10.71 14.47 -6.85
CA GLY A 82 11.45 13.25 -6.56
C GLY A 82 10.85 12.01 -7.17
N CYS A 83 11.74 11.09 -7.48
CA CYS A 83 11.44 9.69 -7.55
C CYS A 83 12.06 9.04 -6.32
N LEU A 84 11.25 8.65 -5.35
CA LEU A 84 11.73 7.93 -4.19
C LEU A 84 11.35 6.46 -4.31
N ILE A 85 12.28 5.68 -4.82
CA ILE A 85 12.21 4.22 -4.92
C ILE A 85 13.57 3.63 -4.60
N ASN A 86 13.60 2.40 -4.12
CA ASN A 86 14.81 1.59 -4.20
C ASN A 86 14.74 0.74 -5.48
N ASN A 87 15.53 1.07 -6.47
CA ASN A 87 15.64 0.35 -7.74
C ASN A 87 16.98 -0.36 -7.93
N SER A 88 17.78 -0.51 -6.87
CA SER A 88 19.09 -1.19 -6.93
C SER A 88 18.97 -2.72 -6.97
N GLU A 89 17.78 -3.26 -6.77
CA GLU A 89 17.49 -4.68 -6.68
C GLU A 89 16.53 -5.12 -7.82
N SER A 90 16.34 -6.42 -7.94
CA SER A 90 15.35 -6.98 -8.87
C SER A 90 13.90 -6.64 -8.50
N LEU A 91 13.66 -6.18 -7.28
CA LEU A 91 12.36 -5.72 -6.80
C LEU A 91 12.48 -4.24 -6.42
N VAL A 92 11.76 -3.40 -7.16
CA VAL A 92 11.65 -1.97 -6.86
C VAL A 92 10.78 -1.80 -5.62
N MET A 93 11.28 -1.09 -4.63
CA MET A 93 10.57 -0.83 -3.38
C MET A 93 9.95 0.57 -3.42
N LEU A 94 8.64 0.65 -3.27
CA LEU A 94 7.92 1.92 -3.17
C LEU A 94 7.84 2.37 -1.70
N MET A 95 7.64 3.66 -1.48
CA MET A 95 7.55 4.21 -0.12
C MET A 95 6.27 3.80 0.60
N GLU A 96 6.30 3.79 1.93
CA GLU A 96 5.10 3.57 2.73
C GLU A 96 4.20 4.79 2.79
N THR A 97 2.93 4.57 3.12
CA THR A 97 1.89 5.60 3.15
C THR A 97 1.84 6.38 4.47
N ALA A 98 2.15 5.73 5.59
CA ALA A 98 1.91 6.29 6.92
C ALA A 98 2.70 7.58 7.19
N ASP A 99 3.91 7.67 6.65
CA ASP A 99 4.83 8.77 6.94
C ASP A 99 4.71 9.94 5.96
N VAL A 100 4.17 9.72 4.77
CA VAL A 100 4.26 10.70 3.67
C VAL A 100 2.94 11.37 3.31
N GLY A 101 1.81 10.85 3.78
CA GLY A 101 0.51 11.37 3.36
C GLY A 101 0.24 11.15 1.88
N SER A 102 -0.06 12.20 1.12
CA SER A 102 -0.32 12.09 -0.32
C SER A 102 0.90 12.52 -1.12
N ALA A 103 1.30 11.70 -2.10
CA ALA A 103 2.45 11.95 -2.95
C ALA A 103 2.21 11.50 -4.40
N TYR A 104 2.85 12.21 -5.34
CA TYR A 104 2.95 11.84 -6.74
C TYR A 104 4.41 11.79 -7.16
N GLN A 105 4.85 10.68 -7.74
CA GLN A 105 6.23 10.44 -8.11
C GLN A 105 6.33 10.00 -9.58
N VAL A 106 7.40 10.40 -10.26
CA VAL A 106 7.69 9.98 -11.64
C VAL A 106 9.04 9.29 -11.65
N CYS A 107 9.06 8.00 -11.98
CA CYS A 107 10.24 7.15 -11.86
C CYS A 107 10.53 6.34 -13.13
N ASN A 108 11.80 6.00 -13.34
CA ASN A 108 12.22 5.06 -14.37
C ASN A 108 12.62 3.74 -13.70
N ILE A 109 12.13 2.63 -14.24
CA ILE A 109 12.48 1.27 -13.83
C ILE A 109 12.74 0.40 -15.07
N THR A 110 13.31 -0.78 -14.87
CA THR A 110 13.51 -1.72 -15.98
C THR A 110 12.37 -2.75 -16.05
N SER A 111 12.12 -3.27 -17.24
CA SER A 111 11.11 -4.29 -17.50
C SER A 111 11.42 -5.66 -16.88
N GLU A 112 12.58 -5.81 -16.24
CA GLU A 112 12.96 -7.02 -15.50
C GLU A 112 12.67 -6.92 -13.99
N GLN A 113 12.32 -5.73 -13.52
CA GLN A 113 12.10 -5.47 -12.09
C GLN A 113 10.63 -5.67 -11.70
N GLY A 114 10.38 -6.44 -10.65
CA GLY A 114 9.09 -6.45 -9.96
C GLY A 114 8.92 -5.21 -9.08
N ILE A 115 7.75 -5.08 -8.44
CA ILE A 115 7.44 -3.90 -7.61
C ILE A 115 6.90 -4.36 -6.26
N LEU A 116 7.49 -3.87 -5.18
CA LEU A 116 7.04 -4.07 -3.81
C LEU A 116 6.24 -2.85 -3.33
N VAL A 117 4.97 -3.06 -3.04
CA VAL A 117 4.05 -2.03 -2.56
C VAL A 117 3.72 -2.30 -1.10
N PRO A 118 4.16 -1.47 -0.16
CA PRO A 118 3.75 -1.54 1.23
C PRO A 118 2.35 -0.93 1.39
N LEU A 119 1.42 -1.66 2.02
CA LEU A 119 0.07 -1.13 2.27
C LEU A 119 -0.05 -0.51 3.65
N TRP A 120 0.07 -1.34 4.66
CA TRP A 120 0.11 -0.93 6.05
C TRP A 120 1.08 -1.83 6.78
N ILE A 121 2.14 -1.25 7.28
CA ILE A 121 3.31 -1.97 7.79
C ILE A 121 3.80 -1.34 9.08
N ALA A 122 4.37 -2.15 9.94
CA ALA A 122 5.01 -1.70 11.18
C ALA A 122 6.28 -2.50 11.44
N TRP A 123 7.17 -1.91 12.22
CA TRP A 123 8.32 -2.61 12.78
C TRP A 123 8.46 -2.27 14.26
N CYS A 124 9.18 -3.11 14.96
CA CYS A 124 9.71 -2.85 16.31
C CYS A 124 11.18 -3.21 16.31
N ASP A 125 11.97 -2.50 17.09
CA ASP A 125 13.40 -2.77 17.24
C ASP A 125 13.87 -2.60 18.69
N THR A 126 15.05 -3.16 18.99
CA THR A 126 15.63 -3.13 20.33
C THR A 126 16.36 -1.82 20.67
N GLY A 127 16.43 -0.88 19.75
CA GLY A 127 16.90 0.48 19.99
C GLY A 127 15.92 1.30 20.84
N ASP A 128 14.63 0.94 20.80
CA ASP A 128 13.63 1.46 21.75
C ASP A 128 13.74 0.68 23.08
N PRO A 129 14.06 1.36 24.20
CA PRO A 129 14.17 0.70 25.51
C PRO A 129 12.89 0.01 25.97
N ARG A 130 11.71 0.48 25.57
CA ARG A 130 10.42 -0.14 25.94
C ARG A 130 10.24 -1.45 25.20
N THR A 131 10.53 -1.45 23.91
CA THR A 131 10.48 -2.65 23.08
C THR A 131 11.46 -3.69 23.59
N SER A 132 12.70 -3.30 23.90
CA SER A 132 13.72 -4.22 24.39
C SER A 132 13.37 -4.87 25.74
N GLN A 133 12.63 -4.17 26.61
CA GLN A 133 12.18 -4.73 27.89
C GLN A 133 10.96 -5.65 27.75
N LEU A 134 9.97 -5.24 26.94
CA LEU A 134 8.69 -5.96 26.81
C LEU A 134 8.83 -7.24 25.98
N TYR A 135 9.72 -7.25 24.99
CA TYR A 135 9.87 -8.34 24.02
C TYR A 135 11.26 -9.01 24.07
N LEU A 136 11.87 -9.06 25.26
CA LEU A 136 13.22 -9.62 25.46
C LEU A 136 13.34 -11.06 24.92
N ASN A 137 12.33 -11.89 25.13
CA ASN A 137 12.29 -13.30 24.77
C ASN A 137 11.20 -13.62 23.72
N GLU A 138 10.64 -12.61 23.07
CA GLU A 138 9.59 -12.75 22.08
C GLU A 138 10.10 -12.30 20.70
N PRO A 139 9.56 -12.82 19.60
CA PRO A 139 9.82 -12.28 18.28
C PRO A 139 9.38 -10.82 18.20
N LEU A 140 10.19 -9.94 17.63
CA LEU A 140 9.85 -8.52 17.50
C LEU A 140 8.72 -8.28 16.50
N SER A 141 8.48 -9.23 15.60
CA SER A 141 7.28 -9.19 14.75
C SER A 141 5.95 -9.28 15.53
N LYS A 142 5.98 -9.83 16.77
CA LYS A 142 4.80 -9.77 17.67
C LYS A 142 4.52 -8.33 18.10
N CYS A 143 5.54 -7.58 18.52
CA CYS A 143 5.43 -6.15 18.80
C CYS A 143 4.91 -5.39 17.57
N ALA A 144 5.51 -5.61 16.40
CA ALA A 144 5.12 -4.97 15.17
C ALA A 144 3.66 -5.27 14.79
N ARG A 145 3.19 -6.50 15.04
CA ARG A 145 1.78 -6.89 14.84
C ARG A 145 0.85 -6.12 15.78
N GLU A 146 1.21 -5.95 17.03
CA GLU A 146 0.41 -5.18 17.98
C GLU A 146 0.30 -3.72 17.55
N VAL A 147 1.39 -3.13 17.04
CA VAL A 147 1.40 -1.78 16.47
C VAL A 147 0.54 -1.69 15.20
N ALA A 148 0.69 -2.62 14.27
CA ALA A 148 -0.07 -2.64 13.03
C ALA A 148 -1.58 -2.79 13.26
N ASN A 149 -1.99 -3.50 14.32
CA ASN A 149 -3.38 -3.81 14.63
C ASN A 149 -4.09 -2.75 15.50
N LEU A 150 -3.62 -1.50 15.51
CA LEU A 150 -4.25 -0.43 16.32
C LEU A 150 -5.54 0.14 15.73
N GLY A 151 -5.95 -0.26 14.53
CA GLY A 151 -7.12 0.32 13.86
C GLY A 151 -7.75 -0.56 12.79
N ASN A 152 -8.90 -0.11 12.29
CA ASN A 152 -9.45 -0.65 11.04
C ASN A 152 -8.66 -0.09 9.87
N ILE A 153 -8.26 -0.95 8.94
CA ILE A 153 -7.39 -0.59 7.82
C ILE A 153 -8.13 -0.87 6.53
N ARG A 154 -8.10 0.08 5.61
CA ARG A 154 -8.53 -0.11 4.22
C ARG A 154 -7.43 0.35 3.30
N SER A 155 -7.18 -0.41 2.26
CA SER A 155 -6.21 -0.07 1.23
C SER A 155 -6.64 -0.66 -0.11
N ASP A 156 -6.43 0.11 -1.16
CA ASP A 156 -6.64 -0.32 -2.54
C ASP A 156 -5.34 -0.10 -3.32
N VAL A 157 -4.98 -1.06 -4.16
CA VAL A 157 -3.87 -0.94 -5.13
C VAL A 157 -4.43 -1.05 -6.53
N LYS A 158 -4.01 -0.14 -7.40
CA LYS A 158 -4.36 -0.14 -8.82
C LYS A 158 -3.10 -0.02 -9.66
N VAL A 159 -3.09 -0.72 -10.77
CA VAL A 159 -2.11 -0.55 -11.85
C VAL A 159 -2.86 -0.15 -13.10
N ASP A 160 -2.50 0.97 -13.71
CA ASP A 160 -3.17 1.55 -14.89
C ASP A 160 -4.69 1.73 -14.69
N GLY A 161 -5.07 2.11 -13.47
CA GLY A 161 -6.45 2.26 -13.05
C GLY A 161 -7.20 0.95 -12.77
N ILE A 162 -6.60 -0.22 -13.04
CA ILE A 162 -7.18 -1.54 -12.80
C ILE A 162 -6.91 -1.95 -11.34
N PRO A 163 -7.94 -2.24 -10.52
CA PRO A 163 -7.74 -2.74 -9.17
C PRO A 163 -7.04 -4.10 -9.19
N VAL A 164 -5.92 -4.23 -8.48
CA VAL A 164 -5.13 -5.46 -8.39
C VAL A 164 -5.14 -6.09 -6.99
N ALA A 165 -5.30 -5.24 -5.96
CA ALA A 165 -5.39 -5.70 -4.59
C ALA A 165 -6.28 -4.77 -3.76
N LYS A 166 -6.95 -5.33 -2.75
CA LYS A 166 -7.78 -4.59 -1.79
C LYS A 166 -7.67 -5.22 -0.42
N LEU A 167 -7.37 -4.41 0.58
CA LEU A 167 -7.30 -4.77 1.99
C LEU A 167 -8.47 -4.12 2.74
N ASP A 168 -9.18 -4.89 3.55
CA ASP A 168 -10.16 -4.40 4.54
C ASP A 168 -9.99 -5.20 5.84
N VAL A 169 -9.21 -4.65 6.76
CA VAL A 169 -8.98 -5.23 8.08
C VAL A 169 -9.93 -4.56 9.06
N ARG A 170 -10.74 -5.37 9.76
CA ARG A 170 -11.65 -4.88 10.77
C ARG A 170 -11.34 -5.51 12.10
N LEU A 171 -11.14 -4.64 13.08
CA LEU A 171 -11.01 -5.04 14.46
C LEU A 171 -12.38 -4.97 15.11
N SER A 172 -12.85 -6.07 15.68
CA SER A 172 -14.07 -6.11 16.48
C SER A 172 -13.76 -6.62 17.87
N LEU A 173 -14.25 -5.91 18.89
CA LEU A 173 -14.25 -6.38 20.26
C LEU A 173 -15.44 -7.30 20.45
N ILE A 174 -15.23 -8.61 20.32
CA ILE A 174 -16.25 -9.62 20.65
C ILE A 174 -15.84 -10.29 21.94
N SER A 175 -16.68 -10.13 22.97
CA SER A 175 -16.49 -10.79 24.28
C SER A 175 -15.15 -10.52 24.98
N GLY A 176 -14.59 -9.31 24.80
CA GLY A 176 -13.30 -8.94 25.40
C GLY A 176 -12.07 -9.49 24.67
N SER A 177 -12.25 -10.14 23.53
CA SER A 177 -11.21 -10.57 22.61
C SER A 177 -11.24 -9.70 21.35
N LEU A 178 -10.07 -9.29 20.88
CA LEU A 178 -9.90 -8.68 19.55
C LEU A 178 -10.14 -9.77 18.51
N ASP A 179 -11.27 -9.72 17.82
CA ASP A 179 -11.52 -10.53 16.64
C ASP A 179 -11.08 -9.76 15.40
N TYR A 180 -10.31 -10.42 14.58
CA TYR A 180 -9.58 -9.87 13.47
C TYR A 180 -10.11 -10.51 12.18
N ARG A 181 -10.73 -9.70 11.32
CA ARG A 181 -11.27 -10.17 10.05
C ARG A 181 -10.59 -9.46 8.90
N ILE A 182 -9.95 -10.24 8.04
CA ILE A 182 -9.41 -9.77 6.77
C ILE A 182 -10.38 -10.13 5.67
N ASN A 183 -10.91 -9.12 4.98
CA ASN A 183 -11.55 -9.29 3.69
C ASN A 183 -10.56 -8.77 2.64
N SER A 184 -9.69 -9.62 2.15
CA SER A 184 -8.79 -9.28 1.04
C SER A 184 -9.36 -9.80 -0.27
N LEU A 185 -9.25 -9.03 -1.33
CA LEU A 185 -9.17 -9.60 -2.67
C LEU A 185 -7.84 -10.37 -2.73
N ALA A 186 -7.84 -11.53 -3.38
CA ALA A 186 -6.66 -12.35 -3.56
C ALA A 186 -5.42 -11.50 -3.92
N ASN A 187 -4.23 -11.89 -3.43
CA ASN A 187 -2.92 -11.34 -3.77
C ASN A 187 -2.34 -10.27 -2.82
N ILE A 188 -2.85 -10.16 -1.60
CA ILE A 188 -2.17 -9.44 -0.51
C ILE A 188 -1.46 -10.46 0.36
N THR A 189 -0.18 -10.23 0.60
CA THR A 189 0.62 -11.06 1.48
C THR A 189 0.69 -10.41 2.87
N GLU A 190 0.16 -11.09 3.87
CA GLU A 190 0.38 -10.73 5.28
C GLU A 190 1.67 -11.39 5.76
N LEU A 191 2.61 -10.59 6.23
CA LEU A 191 3.92 -11.06 6.66
C LEU A 191 4.20 -10.67 8.12
N SER A 192 4.70 -11.64 8.88
CA SER A 192 5.37 -11.45 10.17
C SER A 192 6.76 -12.02 10.04
N THR A 193 7.77 -11.16 9.98
CA THR A 193 9.13 -11.60 9.70
C THR A 193 9.76 -12.33 10.88
N ALA A 194 10.76 -13.18 10.61
CA ALA A 194 11.79 -13.48 11.59
C ALA A 194 12.52 -12.19 11.99
N ASP A 195 13.24 -12.24 13.12
CA ASP A 195 14.05 -11.10 13.52
C ASP A 195 15.21 -10.87 12.54
N PHE A 196 15.46 -9.60 12.20
CA PHE A 196 16.53 -9.17 11.30
C PHE A 196 17.35 -8.02 11.91
N ASN A 197 18.48 -7.70 11.29
CA ASN A 197 19.28 -6.54 11.67
C ASN A 197 18.78 -5.29 10.92
N LEU A 198 18.38 -4.27 11.68
CA LEU A 198 17.99 -2.96 11.18
C LEU A 198 19.08 -1.95 11.48
N ARG A 199 19.62 -1.31 10.45
CA ARG A 199 20.60 -0.24 10.60
C ARG A 199 19.93 1.12 10.50
N ILE A 200 19.92 1.86 11.61
CA ILE A 200 19.37 3.21 11.70
C ILE A 200 20.52 4.22 11.65
N PRO A 201 20.65 5.03 10.59
CA PRO A 201 21.66 6.09 10.51
C PRO A 201 21.30 7.29 11.41
N ALA A 202 22.29 8.13 11.71
CA ALA A 202 22.09 9.28 12.57
C ALA A 202 21.26 10.41 11.92
N ASP A 203 21.19 10.42 10.60
CA ASP A 203 20.49 11.41 9.77
C ASP A 203 19.21 10.89 9.14
N THR A 204 18.66 9.79 9.68
CA THR A 204 17.38 9.23 9.24
C THR A 204 16.25 10.25 9.28
N HIS A 205 15.26 10.09 8.40
CA HIS A 205 14.01 10.88 8.44
C HIS A 205 13.14 10.62 9.70
N LYS A 206 13.52 9.63 10.51
CA LYS A 206 12.89 9.26 11.78
C LYS A 206 13.76 9.70 12.96
N PRO A 207 13.80 11.01 13.28
CA PRO A 207 14.72 11.55 14.30
C PRO A 207 14.46 11.01 15.72
N GLU A 208 13.29 10.44 15.95
CA GLU A 208 12.93 9.80 17.23
C GLU A 208 13.59 8.42 17.41
N GLN A 209 14.15 7.85 16.35
CA GLN A 209 14.80 6.55 16.40
C GLN A 209 16.24 6.65 16.90
N THR A 210 16.67 5.66 17.67
CA THR A 210 18.06 5.60 18.18
C THR A 210 19.01 5.10 17.08
N PRO A 211 20.00 5.89 16.65
CA PRO A 211 20.98 5.43 15.67
C PRO A 211 21.74 4.21 16.14
N GLY A 212 22.02 3.28 15.21
CA GLY A 212 22.73 2.06 15.53
C GLY A 212 22.31 0.89 14.65
N THR A 213 22.75 -0.31 15.06
CA THR A 213 22.28 -1.58 14.48
C THR A 213 21.52 -2.34 15.53
N TRP A 214 20.25 -2.59 15.29
CA TRP A 214 19.34 -3.17 16.25
C TRP A 214 18.71 -4.44 15.72
N ARG A 215 18.34 -5.35 16.61
CA ARG A 215 17.47 -6.45 16.27
C ARG A 215 16.07 -5.87 16.04
N ALA A 216 15.44 -6.21 14.92
CA ALA A 216 14.13 -5.72 14.54
C ALA A 216 13.24 -6.86 14.03
N GLY A 217 11.93 -6.65 14.06
CA GLY A 217 10.94 -7.51 13.43
C GLY A 217 9.85 -6.66 12.82
N SER A 218 9.21 -7.16 11.78
CA SER A 218 8.16 -6.46 11.05
C SER A 218 6.89 -7.28 10.95
N HIS A 219 5.76 -6.58 10.84
CA HIS A 219 4.48 -7.14 10.47
C HIS A 219 3.72 -6.16 9.58
N GLY A 220 2.96 -6.69 8.62
CA GLY A 220 2.09 -5.87 7.78
C GLY A 220 1.63 -6.57 6.52
N TRP A 221 1.01 -5.76 5.64
CA TRP A 221 0.40 -6.21 4.39
C TRP A 221 1.11 -5.59 3.21
N TRP A 222 1.43 -6.45 2.24
CA TRP A 222 2.27 -6.15 1.11
C TRP A 222 1.65 -6.66 -0.19
N VAL A 223 1.96 -5.99 -1.30
CA VAL A 223 1.67 -6.47 -2.65
C VAL A 223 2.97 -6.57 -3.42
N PHE A 224 3.21 -7.73 -4.02
CA PHE A 224 4.37 -8.03 -4.84
C PHE A 224 3.93 -8.18 -6.29
N LEU A 225 4.12 -7.13 -7.09
CA LEU A 225 3.83 -7.14 -8.51
C LEU A 225 4.99 -7.78 -9.28
N LYS A 226 4.66 -8.63 -10.24
CA LYS A 226 5.64 -9.09 -11.22
C LYS A 226 6.07 -7.95 -12.14
N PRO A 227 7.15 -8.11 -12.90
CA PRO A 227 7.61 -7.11 -13.86
C PRO A 227 6.50 -6.64 -14.79
N LEU A 228 6.42 -5.33 -15.01
CA LEU A 228 5.52 -4.72 -15.96
C LEU A 228 6.17 -4.69 -17.36
N PRO A 229 5.40 -4.75 -18.45
CA PRO A 229 5.93 -4.63 -19.79
C PRO A 229 6.53 -3.23 -20.01
N PRO A 230 7.42 -3.04 -21.00
CA PRO A 230 7.91 -1.72 -21.36
C PRO A 230 6.80 -0.76 -21.71
N GLY A 231 6.89 0.49 -21.23
CA GLY A 231 5.89 1.53 -21.43
C GLY A 231 5.71 2.41 -20.20
N GLU A 232 4.71 3.29 -20.28
CA GLU A 232 4.29 4.13 -19.16
C GLU A 232 3.20 3.42 -18.38
N HIS A 233 3.40 3.27 -17.07
CA HIS A 233 2.47 2.61 -16.16
C HIS A 233 2.20 3.48 -14.93
N THR A 234 0.99 3.40 -14.42
CA THR A 234 0.61 4.06 -13.16
C THR A 234 0.39 3.03 -12.08
N VAL A 235 1.14 3.11 -10.98
CA VAL A 235 0.87 2.35 -9.76
C VAL A 235 0.35 3.31 -8.70
N SER A 236 -0.90 3.12 -8.28
CA SER A 236 -1.51 3.93 -7.24
C SER A 236 -2.00 3.06 -6.08
N TYR A 237 -1.77 3.52 -4.87
CA TYR A 237 -2.26 2.87 -3.66
C TYR A 237 -2.59 3.90 -2.60
N ASN A 238 -3.55 3.54 -1.76
CA ASN A 238 -3.96 4.35 -0.63
C ASN A 238 -4.01 3.51 0.63
N VAL A 239 -3.99 4.19 1.77
CA VAL A 239 -4.34 3.59 3.04
C VAL A 239 -5.27 4.52 3.80
N TRP A 240 -6.22 3.93 4.45
CA TRP A 240 -7.10 4.59 5.40
C TRP A 240 -7.10 3.79 6.70
N VAL A 241 -6.65 4.41 7.78
CA VAL A 241 -6.61 3.80 9.11
C VAL A 241 -7.53 4.56 10.05
N THR A 242 -8.48 3.86 10.65
CA THR A 242 -9.36 4.42 11.68
C THR A 242 -9.01 3.76 13.01
N PRO A 243 -8.48 4.50 13.99
CA PRO A 243 -8.13 3.95 15.30
C PRO A 243 -9.33 3.26 15.97
N THR A 244 -9.07 2.13 16.64
CA THR A 244 -10.10 1.44 17.43
C THR A 244 -10.40 2.25 18.69
N GLY A 245 -11.70 2.48 18.93
CA GLY A 245 -12.15 3.18 20.14
C GLY A 245 -12.24 4.70 20.05
N ALA A 246 -11.74 5.32 18.99
CA ALA A 246 -11.91 6.75 18.73
C ALA A 246 -13.16 6.97 17.87
N LEU A 247 -14.26 7.36 18.49
CA LEU A 247 -15.50 7.68 17.76
C LEU A 247 -15.43 8.99 16.97
N THR A 248 -14.37 9.79 17.13
CA THR A 248 -14.30 11.18 16.65
C THR A 248 -12.95 11.57 16.05
N GLU A 249 -11.91 10.75 16.13
CA GLU A 249 -10.61 11.09 15.51
C GLU A 249 -10.67 10.84 14.00
N PRO A 250 -10.27 11.82 13.17
CA PRO A 250 -10.13 11.60 11.75
C PRO A 250 -9.06 10.52 11.52
N GLY A 251 -9.43 9.46 10.79
CA GLY A 251 -8.48 8.43 10.42
C GLY A 251 -7.34 9.00 9.57
N THR A 252 -6.18 8.38 9.66
CA THR A 252 -5.07 8.69 8.76
C THR A 252 -5.44 8.23 7.35
N ARG A 253 -5.26 9.11 6.38
CA ARG A 253 -5.41 8.80 4.96
C ARG A 253 -4.15 9.24 4.22
N ALA A 254 -3.66 8.36 3.39
CA ALA A 254 -2.61 8.67 2.44
C ALA A 254 -2.95 8.11 1.06
N ASP A 255 -2.60 8.83 0.01
CA ASP A 255 -2.81 8.45 -1.39
C ASP A 255 -1.48 8.63 -2.13
N ILE A 256 -0.90 7.57 -2.63
CA ILE A 256 0.38 7.62 -3.35
C ILE A 256 0.17 7.16 -4.79
N THR A 257 0.78 7.87 -5.71
CA THR A 257 0.76 7.55 -7.13
C THR A 257 2.16 7.63 -7.70
N TYR A 258 2.58 6.56 -8.36
CA TYR A 258 3.78 6.50 -9.17
C TYR A 258 3.41 6.44 -10.64
N LEU A 259 4.00 7.32 -11.44
CA LEU A 259 4.11 7.17 -12.88
C LEU A 259 5.44 6.52 -13.18
N LEU A 260 5.43 5.30 -13.68
CA LEU A 260 6.60 4.48 -13.93
C LEU A 260 6.87 4.41 -15.44
N ASN A 261 8.03 4.89 -15.85
CA ASN A 261 8.53 4.67 -17.21
C ASN A 261 9.35 3.36 -17.19
N VAL A 262 8.77 2.30 -17.71
CA VAL A 262 9.39 0.97 -17.77
C VAL A 262 10.16 0.85 -19.09
N VAL A 263 11.49 0.61 -19.01
CA VAL A 263 12.40 0.52 -20.14
C VAL A 263 13.02 -0.86 -20.29
#